data_b436cf91bb9bd53428e74ad12569094a
#
_entry.id   b436cf91bb9bd53428e74ad12569094a
#
_cell.length_a   1.000
_cell.length_b   1.000
_cell.length_c   1.000
_cell.angle_alpha   90.00
_cell.angle_beta   90.00
_cell.angle_gamma   90.00
#
_symmetry.space_group_name_H-M   'P 1'
#
loop_
_entity.id
_entity.type
_entity.pdbx_description
1 polymer ?
#
loop_
_entity_poly.entity_id
_entity_poly.type
_entity_poly.pdbx_seq_one_letter_code
_entity_poly.pdbx_strand_id
1 'polypeptide(L)'
;MSFGTINQCAIRKEKNAVFSDSRREKDLRGAMKTEVIRLLNKDDVTIFDAGNYIKGYRYELYCATKHNKTPHCIVHCLVPTEQAWSWNENRVEDEQYTREVFDGLVMRYEEPNSSNRWDSPMFTVLPEDKPQFESIFEAVYLRKPPPPNQSTQTQPLSSTNFLFELDRTTQEVTATIMSAQKIVGGSDIKIPGVTEPVNLGRTLTLAELTRARRQFISYTKMHPVEDTAKLSTLFVQYLNTTLG
;
A
#
# COMPACT_ATOMS: atom_id res chain seq x y z
N MET A 1 -16.20 23.41 -1.29
CA MET A 1 -15.82 22.27 -0.41
C MET A 1 -17.08 21.79 0.25
N SER A 2 -17.45 20.55 0.06
CA SER A 2 -18.53 19.93 0.80
C SER A 2 -17.97 19.04 1.91
N PHE A 3 -18.75 18.82 2.97
CA PHE A 3 -18.40 17.92 4.06
C PHE A 3 -19.37 16.74 4.01
N GLY A 4 -18.84 15.53 3.82
CA GLY A 4 -19.59 14.31 3.97
C GLY A 4 -19.44 13.77 5.39
N THR A 5 -20.52 13.68 6.17
CA THR A 5 -20.50 13.05 7.49
C THR A 5 -21.21 11.72 7.44
N ILE A 6 -20.52 10.65 7.80
CA ILE A 6 -21.08 9.31 8.01
C ILE A 6 -21.13 9.07 9.50
N ASN A 7 -22.33 9.00 10.05
CA ASN A 7 -22.52 8.84 11.48
C ASN A 7 -23.19 7.49 11.78
N GLN A 8 -22.59 6.72 12.67
CA GLN A 8 -23.16 5.47 13.19
C GLN A 8 -24.52 5.65 13.89
N CYS A 9 -24.84 6.89 14.33
CA CYS A 9 -26.12 7.20 14.96
C CYS A 9 -27.35 6.96 14.08
N ALA A 10 -27.20 6.72 12.76
CA ALA A 10 -28.32 6.33 11.90
C ALA A 10 -29.02 5.03 12.33
N ILE A 11 -28.38 4.19 13.15
CA ILE A 11 -28.94 2.93 13.69
C ILE A 11 -29.43 3.06 15.15
N ARG A 12 -29.83 4.24 15.57
CA ARG A 12 -30.14 4.56 16.98
C ARG A 12 -31.03 3.53 17.70
N LYS A 13 -32.10 3.06 17.05
CA LYS A 13 -33.09 2.17 17.65
C LYS A 13 -32.71 0.68 17.71
N GLU A 14 -31.71 0.26 16.95
CA GLU A 14 -31.34 -1.15 16.83
C GLU A 14 -29.93 -1.47 17.36
N LYS A 15 -29.23 -0.50 17.93
CA LYS A 15 -27.84 -0.67 18.30
C LYS A 15 -27.56 -1.82 19.25
N ASN A 16 -28.42 -2.06 20.25
CA ASN A 16 -28.28 -3.20 21.16
C ASN A 16 -28.41 -4.52 20.39
N ALA A 17 -29.41 -4.63 19.50
CA ALA A 17 -29.59 -5.82 18.67
C ALA A 17 -28.44 -6.05 17.65
N VAL A 18 -27.82 -4.97 17.21
CA VAL A 18 -26.66 -5.05 16.28
C VAL A 18 -25.39 -5.45 17.04
N PHE A 19 -25.09 -4.80 18.17
CA PHE A 19 -23.83 -5.01 18.88
C PHE A 19 -23.81 -6.23 19.81
N SER A 20 -24.98 -6.85 20.06
CA SER A 20 -25.08 -8.16 20.73
C SER A 20 -24.82 -9.33 19.74
N ASP A 21 -24.90 -9.10 18.43
CA ASP A 21 -24.72 -10.13 17.39
C ASP A 21 -23.50 -9.79 16.51
N SER A 22 -22.48 -10.63 16.60
CA SER A 22 -21.22 -10.43 15.86
C SER A 22 -21.38 -10.39 14.33
N ARG A 23 -22.39 -11.08 13.78
CA ARG A 23 -22.67 -11.09 12.35
C ARG A 23 -23.29 -9.76 11.92
N ARG A 24 -24.31 -9.29 12.64
CA ARG A 24 -24.95 -7.99 12.38
C ARG A 24 -23.96 -6.84 12.53
N GLU A 25 -23.11 -6.91 13.55
CA GLU A 25 -22.05 -5.93 13.77
C GLU A 25 -21.05 -5.90 12.60
N LYS A 26 -20.65 -7.07 12.06
CA LYS A 26 -19.78 -7.17 10.89
C LYS A 26 -20.45 -6.62 9.64
N ASP A 27 -21.73 -6.92 9.41
CA ASP A 27 -22.50 -6.44 8.26
C ASP A 27 -22.63 -4.91 8.33
N LEU A 28 -22.89 -4.34 9.51
CA LEU A 28 -22.90 -2.90 9.72
C LEU A 28 -21.56 -2.26 9.37
N ARG A 29 -20.44 -2.78 9.88
CA ARG A 29 -19.11 -2.26 9.55
C ARG A 29 -18.81 -2.34 8.05
N GLY A 30 -19.26 -3.40 7.38
CA GLY A 30 -19.15 -3.55 5.94
C GLY A 30 -19.92 -2.47 5.16
N ALA A 31 -21.17 -2.23 5.57
CA ALA A 31 -22.01 -1.20 4.96
C ALA A 31 -21.41 0.21 5.17
N MET A 32 -20.98 0.54 6.39
CA MET A 32 -20.37 1.83 6.70
C MET A 32 -19.05 2.04 5.92
N LYS A 33 -18.20 1.00 5.80
CA LYS A 33 -17.00 1.07 4.99
C LYS A 33 -17.33 1.35 3.52
N THR A 34 -18.36 0.73 2.98
CA THR A 34 -18.82 0.98 1.59
C THR A 34 -19.20 2.44 1.40
N GLU A 35 -19.92 3.04 2.35
CA GLU A 35 -20.26 4.47 2.31
C GLU A 35 -19.02 5.36 2.41
N VAL A 36 -18.07 5.04 3.28
CA VAL A 36 -16.79 5.78 3.33
C VAL A 36 -16.10 5.74 1.97
N ILE A 37 -15.96 4.56 1.37
CA ILE A 37 -15.29 4.41 0.06
C ILE A 37 -16.03 5.20 -1.03
N ARG A 38 -17.35 5.21 -0.99
CA ARG A 38 -18.18 5.96 -1.97
C ARG A 38 -17.97 7.47 -1.88
N LEU A 39 -17.74 8.00 -0.68
CA LEU A 39 -17.55 9.43 -0.44
C LEU A 39 -16.10 9.88 -0.53
N LEU A 40 -15.13 8.96 -0.45
CA LEU A 40 -13.71 9.30 -0.53
C LEU A 40 -13.36 9.86 -1.91
N ASN A 41 -12.98 11.14 -1.93
CA ASN A 41 -12.45 11.85 -3.08
C ASN A 41 -11.35 12.82 -2.63
N LYS A 42 -10.77 13.59 -3.55
CA LYS A 42 -9.66 14.52 -3.27
C LYS A 42 -10.12 15.94 -2.97
N ASP A 43 -11.39 16.23 -3.21
CA ASP A 43 -11.93 17.59 -3.20
C ASP A 43 -12.71 17.88 -1.91
N ASP A 44 -13.24 16.84 -1.27
CA ASP A 44 -14.10 16.94 -0.10
C ASP A 44 -13.52 16.21 1.12
N VAL A 45 -13.86 16.70 2.32
CA VAL A 45 -13.52 16.03 3.57
C VAL A 45 -14.63 15.07 3.99
N THR A 46 -14.27 13.82 4.22
CA THR A 46 -15.17 12.81 4.78
C THR A 46 -14.89 12.60 6.25
N ILE A 47 -15.88 12.86 7.11
CA ILE A 47 -15.84 12.60 8.55
C ILE A 47 -16.57 11.30 8.82
N PHE A 48 -15.86 10.33 9.37
CA PHE A 48 -16.42 9.05 9.77
C PHE A 48 -16.53 8.96 11.30
N ASP A 49 -17.71 9.28 11.81
CA ASP A 49 -18.04 9.26 13.23
C ASP A 49 -18.65 7.91 13.63
N ALA A 50 -17.81 7.04 14.18
CA ALA A 50 -18.20 5.70 14.62
C ALA A 50 -17.27 5.19 15.72
N GLY A 51 -17.64 4.06 16.33
CA GLY A 51 -16.86 3.43 17.39
C GLY A 51 -15.41 3.09 16.98
N ASN A 52 -15.20 2.61 15.76
CA ASN A 52 -13.87 2.31 15.18
C ASN A 52 -12.92 1.54 16.12
N TYR A 53 -13.48 0.76 17.06
CA TYR A 53 -12.76 0.12 18.16
C TYR A 53 -11.91 -1.09 17.74
N ILE A 54 -12.09 -1.63 16.53
CA ILE A 54 -11.32 -2.77 16.02
C ILE A 54 -10.14 -2.29 15.18
N LYS A 55 -8.93 -2.64 15.59
CA LYS A 55 -7.67 -2.29 14.90
C LYS A 55 -7.66 -2.69 13.43
N GLY A 56 -8.10 -3.93 13.12
CA GLY A 56 -8.18 -4.42 11.74
C GLY A 56 -9.11 -3.59 10.87
N TYR A 57 -10.23 -3.11 11.43
CA TYR A 57 -11.16 -2.24 10.71
C TYR A 57 -10.55 -0.86 10.41
N ARG A 58 -9.84 -0.25 11.36
CA ARG A 58 -9.10 1.00 11.11
C ARG A 58 -8.04 0.82 10.02
N TYR A 59 -7.37 -0.34 10.02
CA TYR A 59 -6.42 -0.66 8.94
C TYR A 59 -7.09 -0.79 7.57
N GLU A 60 -8.28 -1.38 7.48
CA GLU A 60 -9.04 -1.46 6.22
C GLU A 60 -9.42 -0.07 5.69
N LEU A 61 -9.86 0.84 6.57
CA LEU A 61 -10.17 2.23 6.21
C LEU A 61 -8.92 2.97 5.73
N TYR A 62 -7.79 2.79 6.40
CA TYR A 62 -6.50 3.30 5.95
C TYR A 62 -6.11 2.78 4.56
N CYS A 63 -6.34 1.51 4.26
CA CYS A 63 -6.09 0.96 2.92
C CYS A 63 -6.97 1.62 1.86
N ALA A 64 -8.22 1.97 2.21
CA ALA A 64 -9.11 2.70 1.31
C ALA A 64 -8.58 4.12 1.01
N THR A 65 -8.09 4.85 2.02
CA THR A 65 -7.48 6.18 1.80
C THR A 65 -6.24 6.09 0.92
N LYS A 66 -5.39 5.08 1.11
CA LYS A 66 -4.22 4.85 0.24
C LYS A 66 -4.61 4.57 -1.21
N HIS A 67 -5.64 3.75 -1.43
CA HIS A 67 -6.13 3.45 -2.77
C HIS A 67 -6.62 4.72 -3.48
N ASN A 68 -7.37 5.55 -2.77
CA ASN A 68 -7.90 6.82 -3.29
C ASN A 68 -6.87 7.97 -3.30
N LYS A 69 -5.65 7.72 -2.79
CA LYS A 69 -4.58 8.73 -2.69
C LYS A 69 -5.02 9.98 -1.91
N THR A 70 -5.72 9.75 -0.78
CA THR A 70 -6.18 10.80 0.13
C THR A 70 -5.41 10.73 1.46
N PRO A 71 -5.12 11.85 2.11
CA PRO A 71 -4.62 11.84 3.49
C PRO A 71 -5.72 11.38 4.44
N HIS A 72 -5.35 11.04 5.67
CA HIS A 72 -6.28 10.75 6.77
C HIS A 72 -5.67 11.14 8.09
N CYS A 73 -6.50 11.28 9.11
CA CYS A 73 -6.11 11.36 10.51
C CYS A 73 -7.13 10.65 11.39
N ILE A 74 -6.73 10.35 12.61
CA ILE A 74 -7.60 9.81 13.65
C ILE A 74 -7.82 10.90 14.71
N VAL A 75 -9.08 11.17 15.03
CA VAL A 75 -9.46 11.93 16.22
C VAL A 75 -9.93 10.93 17.26
N HIS A 76 -9.13 10.76 18.31
CA HIS A 76 -9.40 9.82 19.40
C HIS A 76 -10.05 10.54 20.57
N CYS A 77 -11.37 10.36 20.74
CA CYS A 77 -12.12 10.89 21.86
C CYS A 77 -11.87 9.99 23.09
N LEU A 78 -10.99 10.41 23.97
CA LEU A 78 -10.61 9.65 25.16
C LEU A 78 -11.46 10.05 26.35
N VAL A 79 -12.10 9.07 26.98
CA VAL A 79 -12.91 9.25 28.18
C VAL A 79 -12.79 8.00 29.08
N PRO A 80 -12.73 8.15 30.42
CA PRO A 80 -12.81 7.02 31.33
C PRO A 80 -14.09 6.19 31.15
N THR A 81 -13.99 4.88 31.29
CA THR A 81 -15.12 3.95 31.06
C THR A 81 -16.32 4.27 31.93
N GLU A 82 -16.09 4.62 33.18
CA GLU A 82 -17.14 5.00 34.15
C GLU A 82 -17.89 6.25 33.72
N GLN A 83 -17.16 7.24 33.22
CA GLN A 83 -17.76 8.47 32.71
C GLN A 83 -18.55 8.22 31.43
N ALA A 84 -18.03 7.36 30.54
CA ALA A 84 -18.73 6.94 29.31
C ALA A 84 -20.03 6.22 29.66
N TRP A 85 -20.04 5.36 30.69
CA TRP A 85 -21.24 4.71 31.18
C TRP A 85 -22.25 5.70 31.76
N SER A 86 -21.81 6.63 32.60
CA SER A 86 -22.67 7.69 33.12
C SER A 86 -23.31 8.53 32.02
N TRP A 87 -22.57 8.84 30.97
CA TRP A 87 -23.15 9.51 29.80
C TRP A 87 -24.16 8.65 29.06
N ASN A 88 -23.94 7.34 28.99
CA ASN A 88 -24.89 6.42 28.39
C ASN A 88 -26.23 6.38 29.17
N GLU A 89 -26.17 6.36 30.51
CA GLU A 89 -27.36 6.38 31.38
C GLU A 89 -28.17 7.67 31.26
N ASN A 90 -27.52 8.78 30.91
CA ASN A 90 -28.17 10.07 30.70
C ASN A 90 -28.76 10.27 29.28
N ARG A 91 -28.63 9.29 28.39
CA ARG A 91 -29.25 9.33 27.05
C ARG A 91 -30.74 8.96 27.15
N VAL A 92 -31.47 9.27 26.09
CA VAL A 92 -32.85 8.76 25.93
C VAL A 92 -32.79 7.23 25.85
N GLU A 93 -33.77 6.56 26.49
CA GLU A 93 -33.80 5.10 26.65
C GLU A 93 -33.53 4.33 25.33
N ASP A 94 -34.14 4.74 24.23
CA ASP A 94 -33.92 4.15 22.89
C ASP A 94 -32.49 4.30 22.38
N GLU A 95 -31.70 5.19 22.98
CA GLU A 95 -30.32 5.48 22.60
C GLU A 95 -29.26 4.93 23.58
N GLN A 96 -29.72 4.27 24.65
CA GLN A 96 -28.82 3.67 25.63
C GLN A 96 -28.31 2.31 25.15
N TYR A 97 -27.04 2.04 25.41
CA TYR A 97 -26.54 0.67 25.40
C TYR A 97 -26.96 -0.05 26.67
N THR A 98 -27.36 -1.31 26.55
CA THR A 98 -27.49 -2.17 27.74
C THR A 98 -26.11 -2.40 28.36
N ARG A 99 -26.06 -2.70 29.65
CA ARG A 99 -24.81 -2.93 30.37
C ARG A 99 -23.97 -4.03 29.71
N GLU A 100 -24.61 -5.13 29.32
CA GLU A 100 -23.97 -6.26 28.67
C GLU A 100 -23.30 -5.86 27.34
N VAL A 101 -24.03 -5.11 26.50
CA VAL A 101 -23.51 -4.63 25.22
C VAL A 101 -22.35 -3.64 25.44
N PHE A 102 -22.47 -2.72 26.37
CA PHE A 102 -21.43 -1.75 26.70
C PHE A 102 -20.16 -2.43 27.17
N ASP A 103 -20.25 -3.34 28.16
CA ASP A 103 -19.08 -4.08 28.67
C ASP A 103 -18.46 -4.95 27.60
N GLY A 104 -19.28 -5.57 26.72
CA GLY A 104 -18.79 -6.29 25.55
C GLY A 104 -18.03 -5.42 24.55
N LEU A 105 -18.45 -4.17 24.34
CA LEU A 105 -17.73 -3.22 23.51
C LEU A 105 -16.41 -2.78 24.14
N VAL A 106 -16.42 -2.48 25.45
CA VAL A 106 -15.20 -2.13 26.22
C VAL A 106 -14.19 -3.27 26.18
N MET A 107 -14.63 -4.51 26.37
CA MET A 107 -13.75 -5.69 26.30
C MET A 107 -13.08 -5.87 24.92
N ARG A 108 -13.78 -5.51 23.85
CA ARG A 108 -13.28 -5.63 22.47
C ARG A 108 -12.55 -4.38 21.99
N TYR A 109 -12.43 -3.36 22.82
CA TYR A 109 -11.80 -2.11 22.43
C TYR A 109 -10.27 -2.27 22.28
N GLU A 110 -9.79 -2.03 21.07
CA GLU A 110 -8.38 -1.99 20.73
C GLU A 110 -7.95 -0.54 20.53
N GLU A 111 -7.32 0.02 21.56
CA GLU A 111 -6.92 1.42 21.58
C GLU A 111 -6.06 1.79 20.36
N PRO A 112 -6.34 2.92 19.69
CA PRO A 112 -5.49 3.40 18.61
C PRO A 112 -4.12 3.82 19.15
N ASN A 113 -3.07 3.57 18.35
CA ASN A 113 -1.69 3.86 18.73
C ASN A 113 -1.00 4.61 17.60
N SER A 114 -0.52 5.82 17.88
CA SER A 114 0.13 6.71 16.90
C SER A 114 1.43 6.15 16.29
N SER A 115 2.03 5.12 16.89
CA SER A 115 3.16 4.41 16.29
C SER A 115 2.75 3.54 15.10
N ASN A 116 1.47 3.20 14.97
CA ASN A 116 0.94 2.51 13.82
C ASN A 116 0.64 3.49 12.68
N ARG A 117 1.10 3.20 11.49
CA ARG A 117 0.87 4.06 10.30
C ARG A 117 -0.60 4.29 9.96
N TRP A 118 -1.50 3.36 10.31
CA TRP A 118 -2.95 3.48 10.07
C TRP A 118 -3.68 4.26 11.16
N ASP A 119 -3.05 4.45 12.31
CA ASP A 119 -3.56 5.28 13.39
C ASP A 119 -2.86 6.67 13.44
N SER A 120 -2.01 6.99 12.45
CA SER A 120 -1.20 8.24 12.43
C SER A 120 -1.52 9.10 11.20
N PRO A 121 -1.67 10.43 11.40
CA PRO A 121 -1.58 11.17 12.65
C PRO A 121 -2.81 10.96 13.54
N MET A 122 -2.61 10.99 14.86
CA MET A 122 -3.65 10.83 15.84
C MET A 122 -3.71 12.06 16.75
N PHE A 123 -4.91 12.57 16.94
CA PHE A 123 -5.23 13.69 17.83
C PHE A 123 -6.13 13.20 18.94
N THR A 124 -5.58 13.09 20.14
CA THR A 124 -6.36 12.70 21.31
C THR A 124 -7.05 13.94 21.89
N VAL A 125 -8.35 13.83 22.16
CA VAL A 125 -9.20 14.89 22.68
C VAL A 125 -9.91 14.37 23.94
N LEU A 126 -9.73 15.05 25.06
CA LEU A 126 -10.47 14.82 26.30
C LEU A 126 -11.78 15.64 26.28
N PRO A 127 -12.78 15.32 27.12
CA PRO A 127 -14.06 16.02 27.14
C PRO A 127 -14.00 17.54 27.33
N GLU A 128 -12.97 17.99 28.03
CA GLU A 128 -12.77 19.42 28.37
C GLU A 128 -11.81 20.13 27.44
N ASP A 129 -11.15 19.38 26.53
CA ASP A 129 -10.17 19.93 25.61
C ASP A 129 -10.83 20.64 24.44
N LYS A 130 -10.13 21.65 23.95
CA LYS A 130 -10.42 22.23 22.62
C LYS A 130 -9.66 21.41 21.57
N PRO A 131 -10.36 20.89 20.54
CA PRO A 131 -9.68 20.19 19.46
C PRO A 131 -8.59 21.05 18.79
N GLN A 132 -7.48 20.41 18.40
CA GLN A 132 -6.34 21.06 17.74
C GLN A 132 -6.66 21.28 16.24
N PHE A 133 -7.55 22.20 15.94
CA PHE A 133 -8.09 22.41 14.59
C PHE A 133 -7.01 22.69 13.55
N GLU A 134 -5.98 23.47 13.89
CA GLU A 134 -4.87 23.79 12.98
C GLU A 134 -4.10 22.52 12.59
N SER A 135 -3.73 21.71 13.56
CA SER A 135 -3.00 20.45 13.31
C SER A 135 -3.84 19.42 12.55
N ILE A 136 -5.14 19.36 12.83
CA ILE A 136 -6.09 18.50 12.08
C ILE A 136 -6.20 18.99 10.63
N PHE A 137 -6.30 20.32 10.43
CA PHE A 137 -6.31 20.94 9.11
C PHE A 137 -5.04 20.60 8.32
N GLU A 138 -3.87 20.79 8.93
CA GLU A 138 -2.59 20.43 8.30
C GLU A 138 -2.54 18.94 7.90
N ALA A 139 -3.02 18.06 8.77
CA ALA A 139 -3.04 16.62 8.52
C ALA A 139 -3.92 16.23 7.32
N VAL A 140 -5.04 16.94 7.13
CA VAL A 140 -6.03 16.63 6.09
C VAL A 140 -5.72 17.33 4.78
N TYR A 141 -5.25 18.59 4.81
CA TYR A 141 -5.08 19.42 3.62
C TYR A 141 -3.63 19.54 3.13
N LEU A 142 -2.67 19.59 4.04
CA LEU A 142 -1.27 19.87 3.68
C LEU A 142 -0.40 18.62 3.63
N ARG A 143 -0.79 17.55 4.32
CA ARG A 143 -0.03 16.31 4.34
C ARG A 143 -0.15 15.56 3.02
N LYS A 144 0.97 15.09 2.49
CA LYS A 144 0.97 14.20 1.32
C LYS A 144 0.33 12.87 1.67
N PRO A 145 -0.55 12.34 0.80
CA PRO A 145 -1.10 10.99 0.99
C PRO A 145 0.01 9.94 1.11
N PRO A 146 -0.20 8.89 1.92
CA PRO A 146 0.77 7.80 2.01
C PRO A 146 0.91 7.09 0.64
N PRO A 147 2.13 6.71 0.24
CA PRO A 147 2.34 6.02 -1.03
C PRO A 147 1.61 4.67 -1.05
N PRO A 148 1.14 4.21 -2.21
CA PRO A 148 0.52 2.89 -2.33
C PRO A 148 1.51 1.78 -1.95
N ASN A 149 0.99 0.63 -1.51
CA ASN A 149 1.83 -0.52 -1.21
C ASN A 149 2.43 -1.07 -2.50
N GLN A 150 3.74 -1.15 -2.59
CA GLN A 150 4.43 -1.69 -3.76
C GLN A 150 4.01 -3.13 -4.07
N SER A 151 3.74 -3.95 -3.05
CA SER A 151 3.28 -5.34 -3.21
C SER A 151 1.88 -5.49 -3.82
N THR A 152 1.06 -4.44 -3.81
CA THR A 152 -0.30 -4.45 -4.37
C THR A 152 -0.41 -3.67 -5.68
N GLN A 153 0.68 -3.04 -6.11
CA GLN A 153 0.70 -2.38 -7.41
C GLN A 153 0.92 -3.44 -8.50
N THR A 154 0.04 -3.44 -9.48
CA THR A 154 0.27 -4.18 -10.72
C THR A 154 1.54 -3.60 -11.33
N GLN A 155 2.55 -4.44 -11.55
CA GLN A 155 3.74 -4.01 -12.29
C GLN A 155 3.28 -3.45 -13.64
N PRO A 156 3.89 -2.35 -14.13
CA PRO A 156 3.56 -1.84 -15.45
C PRO A 156 3.71 -2.98 -16.44
N LEU A 157 2.68 -3.21 -17.24
CA LEU A 157 2.74 -4.19 -18.34
C LEU A 157 3.90 -3.75 -19.22
N SER A 158 4.91 -4.60 -19.32
CA SER A 158 5.99 -4.40 -20.28
C SER A 158 5.35 -4.25 -21.68
N SER A 159 5.81 -3.29 -22.49
CA SER A 159 5.32 -3.13 -23.84
C SER A 159 5.36 -4.48 -24.55
N THR A 160 4.40 -4.76 -25.42
CA THR A 160 4.30 -6.04 -26.14
C THR A 160 5.60 -6.39 -26.86
N ASN A 161 6.37 -5.39 -27.24
CA ASN A 161 7.67 -5.53 -27.91
C ASN A 161 8.85 -5.74 -26.94
N PHE A 162 8.71 -5.36 -25.65
CA PHE A 162 9.82 -5.43 -24.70
C PHE A 162 10.38 -6.83 -24.53
N LEU A 163 9.52 -7.82 -24.35
CA LEU A 163 9.96 -9.21 -24.17
C LEU A 163 10.62 -9.77 -25.44
N PHE A 164 10.10 -9.39 -26.59
CA PHE A 164 10.68 -9.75 -27.88
C PHE A 164 12.08 -9.13 -28.06
N GLU A 165 12.21 -7.81 -27.81
CA GLU A 165 13.49 -7.11 -27.90
C GLU A 165 14.50 -7.63 -26.87
N LEU A 166 14.07 -7.91 -25.65
CA LEU A 166 14.92 -8.49 -24.61
C LEU A 166 15.46 -9.87 -25.03
N ASP A 167 14.61 -10.73 -25.58
CA ASP A 167 15.03 -12.04 -26.05
C ASP A 167 15.97 -11.92 -27.26
N ARG A 168 15.61 -11.15 -28.26
CA ARG A 168 16.39 -10.91 -29.48
C ARG A 168 17.78 -10.34 -29.13
N THR A 169 17.83 -9.25 -28.39
CA THR A 169 19.07 -8.55 -28.05
C THR A 169 20.03 -9.42 -27.25
N THR A 170 19.51 -10.12 -26.24
CA THR A 170 20.37 -11.01 -25.43
C THR A 170 20.84 -12.23 -26.21
N GLN A 171 20.08 -12.71 -27.19
CA GLN A 171 20.51 -13.77 -28.09
C GLN A 171 21.61 -13.31 -29.06
N GLU A 172 21.46 -12.12 -29.66
CA GLU A 172 22.48 -11.52 -30.55
C GLU A 172 23.81 -11.31 -29.82
N VAL A 173 23.79 -10.75 -28.60
CA VAL A 173 24.99 -10.60 -27.77
C VAL A 173 25.65 -11.95 -27.48
N THR A 174 24.88 -12.95 -27.08
CA THR A 174 25.38 -14.31 -26.80
C THR A 174 26.01 -14.93 -28.03
N ALA A 175 25.39 -14.83 -29.21
CA ALA A 175 25.92 -15.33 -30.48
C ALA A 175 27.21 -14.63 -30.89
N THR A 176 27.28 -13.31 -30.70
CA THR A 176 28.49 -12.51 -30.98
C THR A 176 29.65 -12.94 -30.08
N ILE A 177 29.42 -13.15 -28.78
CA ILE A 177 30.45 -13.64 -27.86
C ILE A 177 30.96 -15.03 -28.30
N MET A 178 30.04 -15.96 -28.57
CA MET A 178 30.43 -17.31 -29.04
C MET A 178 31.23 -17.31 -30.34
N SER A 179 30.90 -16.43 -31.28
CA SER A 179 31.61 -16.27 -32.53
C SER A 179 33.01 -15.66 -32.32
N ALA A 180 33.08 -14.63 -31.49
CA ALA A 180 34.36 -13.95 -31.20
C ALA A 180 35.35 -14.87 -30.45
N GLN A 181 34.86 -15.67 -29.50
CA GLN A 181 35.69 -16.62 -28.75
C GLN A 181 36.35 -17.69 -29.63
N LYS A 182 35.73 -18.05 -30.76
CA LYS A 182 36.32 -18.99 -31.75
C LYS A 182 37.48 -18.39 -32.53
N ILE A 183 37.53 -17.06 -32.67
CA ILE A 183 38.48 -16.35 -33.52
C ILE A 183 39.64 -15.74 -32.73
N VAL A 184 39.38 -15.11 -31.59
CA VAL A 184 40.34 -14.24 -30.91
C VAL A 184 40.77 -14.77 -29.52
N GLY A 185 40.14 -15.80 -28.99
CA GLY A 185 40.47 -16.32 -27.66
C GLY A 185 40.31 -15.30 -26.53
N GLY A 186 39.11 -15.09 -26.13
CA GLY A 186 38.69 -14.79 -24.75
C GLY A 186 38.79 -13.40 -24.16
N SER A 187 39.51 -12.42 -24.66
CA SER A 187 39.61 -11.09 -24.04
C SER A 187 39.06 -9.98 -24.92
N ASP A 188 38.32 -9.04 -24.29
CA ASP A 188 37.85 -7.80 -24.91
C ASP A 188 36.97 -7.95 -26.16
N ILE A 189 35.87 -8.65 -26.02
CA ILE A 189 34.92 -8.83 -27.13
C ILE A 189 34.04 -7.59 -27.28
N LYS A 190 34.15 -6.93 -28.46
CA LYS A 190 33.30 -5.78 -28.80
C LYS A 190 31.95 -6.24 -29.33
N ILE A 191 30.89 -5.72 -28.71
CA ILE A 191 29.49 -5.94 -29.14
C ILE A 191 29.04 -4.74 -29.97
N PRO A 192 28.48 -4.94 -31.18
CA PRO A 192 27.95 -3.84 -31.98
C PRO A 192 26.92 -3.00 -31.20
N GLY A 193 27.11 -1.67 -31.23
CA GLY A 193 26.19 -0.75 -30.52
C GLY A 193 26.40 -0.61 -29.02
N VAL A 194 27.41 -1.26 -28.45
CA VAL A 194 27.76 -1.13 -27.02
C VAL A 194 29.17 -0.52 -26.91
N THR A 195 29.29 0.49 -26.07
CA THR A 195 30.57 1.21 -25.87
C THR A 195 31.55 0.38 -25.04
N GLU A 196 31.06 -0.38 -24.10
CA GLU A 196 31.86 -1.17 -23.18
C GLU A 196 32.08 -2.59 -23.74
N PRO A 197 33.34 -3.08 -23.82
CA PRO A 197 33.57 -4.45 -24.28
C PRO A 197 33.15 -5.48 -23.22
N VAL A 198 32.85 -6.69 -23.69
CA VAL A 198 32.68 -7.84 -22.78
C VAL A 198 34.08 -8.32 -22.41
N ASN A 199 34.39 -8.20 -21.11
CA ASN A 199 35.68 -8.61 -20.55
C ASN A 199 35.47 -9.89 -19.71
N LEU A 200 35.85 -11.02 -20.31
CA LEU A 200 35.71 -12.32 -19.68
C LEU A 200 37.12 -12.86 -19.40
N GLY A 201 37.42 -13.10 -18.15
CA GLY A 201 38.73 -13.63 -17.73
C GLY A 201 39.10 -15.01 -18.33
N ARG A 202 38.12 -15.69 -18.97
CA ARG A 202 38.25 -17.02 -19.58
C ARG A 202 37.22 -17.22 -20.69
N THR A 203 37.46 -18.23 -21.51
CA THR A 203 36.46 -18.68 -22.51
C THR A 203 35.28 -19.32 -21.82
N LEU A 204 34.06 -18.83 -22.14
CA LEU A 204 32.81 -19.35 -21.59
C LEU A 204 32.18 -20.39 -22.53
N THR A 205 31.58 -21.41 -21.95
CA THR A 205 30.78 -22.38 -22.67
C THR A 205 29.39 -21.81 -23.03
N LEU A 206 28.77 -22.37 -24.06
CA LEU A 206 27.40 -22.01 -24.43
C LEU A 206 26.43 -22.22 -23.28
N ALA A 207 26.64 -23.24 -22.44
CA ALA A 207 25.80 -23.54 -21.29
C ALA A 207 25.87 -22.42 -20.23
N GLU A 208 27.06 -21.90 -19.94
CA GLU A 208 27.27 -20.81 -18.98
C GLU A 208 26.64 -19.50 -19.46
N LEU A 209 26.85 -19.15 -20.73
CA LEU A 209 26.21 -17.98 -21.34
C LEU A 209 24.69 -18.09 -21.38
N THR A 210 24.16 -19.27 -21.70
CA THR A 210 22.71 -19.50 -21.69
C THR A 210 22.13 -19.40 -20.29
N ARG A 211 22.84 -19.84 -19.26
CA ARG A 211 22.43 -19.71 -17.86
C ARG A 211 22.40 -18.23 -17.44
N ALA A 212 23.46 -17.49 -17.71
CA ALA A 212 23.54 -16.07 -17.41
C ALA A 212 22.44 -15.26 -18.14
N ARG A 213 22.22 -15.56 -19.44
CA ARG A 213 21.12 -14.98 -20.22
C ARG A 213 19.75 -15.23 -19.58
N ARG A 214 19.45 -16.45 -19.16
CA ARG A 214 18.18 -16.79 -18.50
C ARG A 214 17.99 -16.03 -17.19
N GLN A 215 19.05 -15.90 -16.40
CA GLN A 215 19.01 -15.14 -15.14
C GLN A 215 18.75 -13.65 -15.40
N PHE A 216 19.48 -13.06 -16.38
CA PHE A 216 19.27 -11.67 -16.77
C PHE A 216 17.85 -11.42 -17.29
N ILE A 217 17.32 -12.28 -18.17
CA ILE A 217 15.96 -12.20 -18.69
C ILE A 217 14.93 -12.29 -17.54
N SER A 218 15.12 -13.21 -16.59
CA SER A 218 14.23 -13.32 -15.42
C SER A 218 14.23 -12.06 -14.58
N TYR A 219 15.40 -11.50 -14.29
CA TYR A 219 15.53 -10.27 -13.53
C TYR A 219 14.90 -9.08 -14.26
N THR A 220 15.21 -8.90 -15.56
CA THR A 220 14.75 -7.77 -16.36
C THR A 220 13.24 -7.82 -16.65
N LYS A 221 12.62 -9.03 -16.67
CA LYS A 221 11.16 -9.18 -16.69
C LYS A 221 10.48 -8.61 -15.44
N MET A 222 11.12 -8.74 -14.29
CA MET A 222 10.60 -8.21 -13.03
C MET A 222 10.88 -6.70 -12.89
N HIS A 223 11.88 -6.19 -13.59
CA HIS A 223 12.30 -4.78 -13.60
C HIS A 223 12.42 -4.27 -15.03
N PRO A 224 11.29 -4.03 -15.73
CA PRO A 224 11.30 -3.59 -17.12
C PRO A 224 12.03 -2.25 -17.28
N VAL A 225 12.86 -2.17 -18.32
CA VAL A 225 13.59 -0.96 -18.70
C VAL A 225 12.75 -0.20 -19.73
N GLU A 226 12.58 1.11 -19.54
CA GLU A 226 11.78 1.95 -20.46
C GLU A 226 12.43 2.05 -21.85
N ASP A 227 13.75 2.11 -21.90
CA ASP A 227 14.53 2.25 -23.13
C ASP A 227 15.14 0.92 -23.55
N THR A 228 14.52 0.26 -24.53
CA THR A 228 14.98 -1.02 -25.07
C THR A 228 16.34 -0.93 -25.77
N ALA A 229 16.78 0.25 -26.23
CA ALA A 229 18.10 0.45 -26.84
C ALA A 229 19.25 0.20 -25.84
N LYS A 230 18.99 0.33 -24.54
CA LYS A 230 19.97 0.07 -23.48
C LYS A 230 20.12 -1.39 -23.08
N LEU A 231 19.28 -2.29 -23.58
CA LEU A 231 19.29 -3.71 -23.20
C LEU A 231 20.62 -4.40 -23.49
N SER A 232 21.25 -4.10 -24.63
CA SER A 232 22.57 -4.63 -24.97
C SER A 232 23.63 -4.22 -23.96
N THR A 233 23.66 -2.93 -23.62
CA THR A 233 24.64 -2.36 -22.66
C THR A 233 24.44 -2.96 -21.27
N LEU A 234 23.19 -3.03 -20.80
CA LEU A 234 22.87 -3.62 -19.48
C LEU A 234 23.22 -5.10 -19.41
N PHE A 235 23.01 -5.84 -20.50
CA PHE A 235 23.37 -7.26 -20.53
C PHE A 235 24.89 -7.46 -20.54
N VAL A 236 25.65 -6.63 -21.27
CA VAL A 236 27.13 -6.64 -21.25
C VAL A 236 27.65 -6.32 -19.85
N GLN A 237 27.14 -5.29 -19.18
CA GLN A 237 27.50 -4.95 -17.81
C GLN A 237 27.20 -6.09 -16.83
N TYR A 238 26.03 -6.72 -16.99
CA TYR A 238 25.67 -7.88 -16.19
C TYR A 238 26.64 -9.05 -16.37
N LEU A 239 27.05 -9.34 -17.63
CA LEU A 239 28.03 -10.39 -17.91
C LEU A 239 29.40 -10.09 -17.30
N ASN A 240 29.88 -8.85 -17.44
CA ASN A 240 31.15 -8.39 -16.87
C ASN A 240 31.15 -8.49 -15.34
N THR A 241 30.02 -8.19 -14.68
CA THR A 241 29.90 -8.26 -13.22
C THR A 241 29.75 -9.68 -12.70
N THR A 242 29.12 -10.57 -13.48
CA THR A 242 28.75 -11.92 -12.98
C THR A 242 29.78 -12.99 -13.40
N LEU A 243 30.46 -12.80 -14.54
CA LEU A 243 31.33 -13.81 -15.16
C LEU A 243 32.77 -13.32 -15.44
N GLY A 244 33.04 -12.01 -15.25
CA GLY A 244 34.35 -11.35 -15.41
C GLY A 244 35.28 -11.47 -14.21
#